data_b67868b396d1d47098c15dfb5ed0758c
#
_entry.id   b67868b396d1d47098c15dfb5ed0758c
#
_cell.length_a   1.000
_cell.length_b   1.000
_cell.length_c   1.000
_cell.angle_alpha   90.00
_cell.angle_beta   90.00
_cell.angle_gamma   90.00
#
_symmetry.space_group_name_H-M   'P 1'
#
loop_
_entity.id
_entity.type
_entity.pdbx_description
1 polymer ?
#
loop_
_entity_poly.entity_id
_entity_poly.type
_entity_poly.pdbx_seq_one_letter_code
_entity_poly.pdbx_strand_id
1 'polypeptide(L)'
;MLDEESENNLEHKEQSDRHNQTVGDLPTKNPEIKYPVKPKDSASLIVLRNKESELQVLMGRRGRKAVFSDVYVFPGGKLEACDKLPNPASNLRQNLSERISTDIGKSNSFAMAAIRETFEETGLFLGAPGDIGETHNESWNQVRALGLAPDLAKLEYVGHAITPASKAFRFNARF
;
A
#
# COMPACT_ATOMS: atom_id res chain seq x y z
N MET A 1 -17.06 -31.76 44.97
CA MET A 1 -18.12 -30.84 44.53
C MET A 1 -17.62 -29.45 44.91
N LEU A 2 -16.70 -28.95 44.18
CA LEU A 2 -16.11 -27.61 44.31
C LEU A 2 -15.95 -27.04 42.90
N ASP A 3 -16.82 -26.12 42.61
CA ASP A 3 -16.73 -24.85 41.88
C ASP A 3 -16.47 -24.88 40.38
N GLU A 4 -17.51 -25.22 39.64
CA GLU A 4 -17.66 -24.86 38.20
C GLU A 4 -17.86 -23.33 37.97
N GLU A 5 -18.09 -22.53 39.00
CA GLU A 5 -18.30 -21.08 38.92
C GLU A 5 -17.00 -20.27 38.78
N SER A 6 -15.84 -20.84 39.14
CA SER A 6 -14.56 -20.12 39.07
C SER A 6 -13.92 -20.17 37.70
N GLU A 7 -14.16 -21.18 36.87
CA GLU A 7 -13.59 -21.27 35.52
C GLU A 7 -14.33 -20.40 34.51
N ASN A 8 -15.63 -20.21 34.67
CA ASN A 8 -16.45 -19.41 33.78
C ASN A 8 -16.18 -17.89 33.91
N ASN A 9 -15.67 -17.44 35.06
CA ASN A 9 -15.31 -16.03 35.27
C ASN A 9 -13.94 -15.65 34.71
N LEU A 10 -13.04 -16.61 34.49
CA LEU A 10 -11.74 -16.38 33.91
C LEU A 10 -11.81 -16.29 32.36
N GLU A 11 -12.65 -17.13 31.74
CA GLU A 11 -12.83 -17.08 30.28
C GLU A 11 -13.56 -15.82 29.79
N HIS A 12 -14.52 -15.30 30.58
CA HIS A 12 -15.19 -14.03 30.23
C HIS A 12 -14.31 -12.80 30.44
N LYS A 13 -13.29 -12.86 31.30
CA LYS A 13 -12.32 -11.76 31.47
C LYS A 13 -11.28 -11.73 30.36
N GLU A 14 -10.84 -12.88 29.88
CA GLU A 14 -9.90 -12.95 28.74
C GLU A 14 -10.53 -12.59 27.40
N GLN A 15 -11.84 -12.76 27.21
CA GLN A 15 -12.55 -12.33 26.00
C GLN A 15 -12.85 -10.83 25.99
N SER A 16 -13.02 -10.20 27.15
CA SER A 16 -13.23 -8.74 27.26
C SER A 16 -11.96 -7.95 26.92
N ASP A 17 -10.78 -8.47 27.27
CA ASP A 17 -9.51 -7.79 27.01
C ASP A 17 -9.03 -7.91 25.55
N ARG A 18 -9.61 -8.84 24.76
CA ARG A 18 -9.25 -8.99 23.34
C ARG A 18 -9.95 -7.98 22.40
N HIS A 19 -10.96 -7.27 22.87
CA HIS A 19 -11.74 -6.34 22.03
C HIS A 19 -11.28 -4.88 22.12
N ASN A 20 -10.26 -4.59 22.93
CA ASN A 20 -9.74 -3.22 23.11
C ASN A 20 -8.27 -3.06 22.66
N GLN A 21 -7.80 -3.89 21.70
CA GLN A 21 -6.58 -3.58 20.99
C GLN A 21 -6.89 -2.51 19.93
N THR A 22 -6.90 -1.28 20.40
CA THR A 22 -6.82 -0.07 19.57
C THR A 22 -5.76 -0.24 18.50
N VAL A 23 -6.12 0.14 17.28
CA VAL A 23 -5.25 0.43 16.13
C VAL A 23 -3.84 0.74 16.63
N GLY A 24 -2.90 -0.16 16.34
CA GLY A 24 -1.55 -0.16 16.90
C GLY A 24 -0.97 1.25 17.03
N ASP A 25 -0.48 1.59 18.21
CA ASP A 25 0.06 2.90 18.52
C ASP A 25 1.11 3.31 17.50
N LEU A 26 0.74 4.28 16.66
CA LEU A 26 1.68 4.90 15.73
C LEU A 26 2.85 5.46 16.55
N PRO A 27 4.12 5.29 16.11
CA PRO A 27 5.26 5.83 16.82
C PRO A 27 5.02 7.28 17.21
N THR A 28 5.12 7.57 18.49
CA THR A 28 4.93 8.92 19.03
C THR A 28 6.00 9.85 18.50
N LYS A 29 5.74 11.15 18.56
CA LYS A 29 6.65 12.21 18.15
C LYS A 29 8.03 12.01 18.79
N ASN A 30 9.10 11.96 17.98
CA ASN A 30 10.45 12.03 18.49
C ASN A 30 10.62 13.41 19.17
N PRO A 31 10.91 13.50 20.47
CA PRO A 31 11.02 14.77 21.20
C PRO A 31 12.14 15.68 20.68
N GLU A 32 13.11 15.12 19.94
CA GLU A 32 14.23 15.89 19.36
C GLU A 32 13.90 16.53 18.00
N ILE A 33 12.76 16.19 17.36
CA ILE A 33 12.40 16.77 16.08
C ILE A 33 11.77 18.13 16.28
N LYS A 34 12.54 19.17 16.03
CA LYS A 34 12.11 20.58 16.10
C LYS A 34 11.08 20.95 15.02
N TYR A 35 11.05 20.23 13.91
CA TYR A 35 10.14 20.45 12.77
C TYR A 35 9.52 19.11 12.31
N PRO A 36 8.27 19.14 11.80
CA PRO A 36 7.65 17.93 11.30
C PRO A 36 8.42 17.35 10.12
N VAL A 37 8.61 16.02 10.12
CA VAL A 37 9.27 15.30 9.03
C VAL A 37 8.46 15.46 7.74
N LYS A 38 9.13 15.76 6.62
CA LYS A 38 8.49 15.83 5.30
C LYS A 38 7.93 14.45 4.92
N PRO A 39 6.64 14.33 4.57
CA PRO A 39 6.07 13.06 4.11
C PRO A 39 6.75 12.57 2.84
N LYS A 40 7.01 11.26 2.77
CA LYS A 40 7.52 10.61 1.55
C LYS A 40 6.36 10.25 0.65
N ASP A 41 6.48 10.55 -0.64
CA ASP A 41 5.50 10.15 -1.63
C ASP A 41 5.44 8.61 -1.69
N SER A 42 4.24 8.08 -1.71
CA SER A 42 3.97 6.64 -1.74
C SER A 42 2.66 6.35 -2.47
N ALA A 43 2.51 5.13 -2.94
CA ALA A 43 1.29 4.67 -3.59
C ALA A 43 0.95 3.25 -3.12
N SER A 44 -0.34 2.94 -3.07
CA SER A 44 -0.85 1.62 -2.76
C SER A 44 -1.95 1.24 -3.75
N LEU A 45 -2.02 -0.04 -4.10
CA LEU A 45 -3.04 -0.57 -5.00
C LEU A 45 -4.11 -1.31 -4.20
N ILE A 46 -5.37 -0.92 -4.37
CA ILE A 46 -6.52 -1.64 -3.83
C ILE A 46 -6.94 -2.67 -4.87
N VAL A 47 -6.54 -3.93 -4.67
CA VAL A 47 -6.87 -5.03 -5.57
C VAL A 47 -8.16 -5.69 -5.11
N LEU A 48 -9.14 -5.74 -6.00
CA LEU A 48 -10.46 -6.31 -5.75
C LEU A 48 -10.67 -7.57 -6.59
N ARG A 49 -11.38 -8.54 -6.04
CA ARG A 49 -11.91 -9.69 -6.79
C ARG A 49 -13.32 -10.03 -6.37
N ASN A 50 -14.11 -10.51 -7.32
CA ASN A 50 -15.40 -11.13 -7.02
C ASN A 50 -15.19 -12.64 -6.86
N LYS A 51 -15.64 -13.19 -5.74
CA LYS A 51 -15.66 -14.62 -5.49
C LYS A 51 -17.02 -15.01 -4.94
N GLU A 52 -17.74 -15.88 -5.65
CA GLU A 52 -19.04 -16.43 -5.21
C GLU A 52 -20.06 -15.33 -4.77
N SER A 53 -20.12 -14.25 -5.54
CA SER A 53 -20.93 -13.05 -5.26
C SER A 53 -20.46 -12.16 -4.10
N GLU A 54 -19.30 -12.43 -3.53
CA GLU A 54 -18.66 -11.58 -2.51
C GLU A 54 -17.53 -10.75 -3.12
N LEU A 55 -17.52 -9.45 -2.81
CA LEU A 55 -16.41 -8.57 -3.14
C LEU A 55 -15.32 -8.71 -2.09
N GLN A 56 -14.15 -9.17 -2.51
CA GLN A 56 -12.99 -9.34 -1.64
C GLN A 56 -11.90 -8.33 -2.00
N VAL A 57 -11.17 -7.87 -0.99
CA VAL A 57 -10.03 -6.97 -1.13
C VAL A 57 -8.75 -7.66 -0.67
N LEU A 58 -7.66 -7.47 -1.44
CA LEU A 58 -6.35 -7.99 -1.06
C LEU A 58 -5.71 -7.07 -0.01
N MET A 59 -5.31 -7.65 1.11
CA MET A 59 -4.54 -6.98 2.16
C MET A 59 -3.41 -7.87 2.64
N GLY A 60 -2.24 -7.28 2.88
CA GLY A 60 -1.10 -7.92 3.50
C GLY A 60 -1.00 -7.60 4.99
N ARG A 61 -0.64 -8.56 5.83
CA ARG A 61 -0.30 -8.31 7.23
C ARG A 61 1.17 -7.93 7.34
N ARG A 62 1.46 -6.74 7.85
CA ARG A 62 2.83 -6.29 8.06
C ARG A 62 3.52 -7.11 9.15
N GLY A 63 4.76 -7.52 8.87
CA GLY A 63 5.57 -8.28 9.82
C GLY A 63 5.95 -7.46 11.05
N ARG A 64 6.24 -8.14 12.17
CA ARG A 64 6.53 -7.53 13.48
C ARG A 64 7.70 -6.55 13.50
N LYS A 65 8.64 -6.63 12.54
CA LYS A 65 9.81 -5.74 12.43
C LYS A 65 9.57 -4.51 11.57
N ALA A 66 8.40 -4.39 10.94
CA ALA A 66 8.08 -3.25 10.07
C ALA A 66 7.63 -2.04 10.90
N VAL A 67 7.86 -0.84 10.35
CA VAL A 67 7.19 0.38 10.83
C VAL A 67 5.69 0.18 10.67
N PHE A 68 4.92 0.38 11.73
CA PHE A 68 3.50 0.00 11.81
C PHE A 68 3.31 -1.53 11.70
N SER A 69 3.87 -2.28 12.64
CA SER A 69 3.72 -3.74 12.70
C SER A 69 2.31 -4.19 13.03
N ASP A 70 2.00 -5.43 12.67
CA ASP A 70 0.75 -6.13 12.99
C ASP A 70 -0.55 -5.48 12.48
N VAL A 71 -0.48 -4.58 11.50
CA VAL A 71 -1.63 -4.00 10.82
C VAL A 71 -1.81 -4.61 9.42
N TYR A 72 -3.07 -4.65 8.97
CA TYR A 72 -3.39 -4.99 7.58
C TYR A 72 -3.28 -3.74 6.71
N VAL A 73 -2.60 -3.88 5.57
CA VAL A 73 -2.35 -2.79 4.62
C VAL A 73 -2.62 -3.26 3.20
N PHE A 74 -2.97 -2.35 2.32
CA PHE A 74 -2.94 -2.60 0.89
C PHE A 74 -1.49 -2.74 0.41
N PRO A 75 -1.21 -3.57 -0.61
CA PRO A 75 0.09 -3.60 -1.25
C PRO A 75 0.52 -2.20 -1.68
N GLY A 76 1.78 -1.85 -1.44
CA GLY A 76 2.27 -0.53 -1.80
C GLY A 76 3.48 -0.07 -1.01
N GLY A 77 4.13 0.97 -1.54
CA GLY A 77 5.34 1.52 -0.96
C GLY A 77 5.69 2.91 -1.46
N LYS A 78 6.96 3.26 -1.39
CA LYS A 78 7.47 4.59 -1.76
C LYS A 78 7.62 4.71 -3.26
N LEU A 79 7.47 5.94 -3.76
CA LEU A 79 7.94 6.27 -5.10
C LEU A 79 9.45 6.20 -5.15
N GLU A 80 9.97 5.55 -6.18
CA GLU A 80 11.38 5.44 -6.47
C GLU A 80 11.74 6.05 -7.84
N ALA A 81 13.02 6.25 -8.08
CA ALA A 81 13.49 6.81 -9.36
C ALA A 81 13.12 5.90 -10.55
N CYS A 82 13.11 4.59 -10.33
CA CYS A 82 12.74 3.59 -11.34
C CYS A 82 11.27 3.66 -11.78
N ASP A 83 10.39 4.32 -11.02
CA ASP A 83 8.98 4.48 -11.37
C ASP A 83 8.72 5.61 -12.39
N LYS A 84 9.76 6.35 -12.77
CA LYS A 84 9.67 7.45 -13.75
C LYS A 84 10.00 7.02 -15.17
N LEU A 85 10.70 5.92 -15.33
CA LEU A 85 11.36 5.56 -16.58
C LEU A 85 10.57 4.63 -17.49
N PRO A 86 9.76 3.69 -17.00
CA PRO A 86 9.20 2.67 -17.85
C PRO A 86 8.09 3.19 -18.76
N ASN A 87 8.00 2.58 -19.94
CA ASN A 87 6.90 2.80 -20.87
C ASN A 87 5.70 1.94 -20.42
N PRO A 88 4.56 2.53 -20.07
CA PRO A 88 3.36 1.75 -19.80
C PRO A 88 2.75 1.23 -21.11
N ALA A 89 2.03 0.11 -21.05
CA ALA A 89 1.24 -0.41 -22.17
C ALA A 89 0.07 0.52 -22.53
N SER A 90 -0.45 1.24 -21.52
CA SER A 90 -1.46 2.28 -21.69
C SER A 90 -1.22 3.43 -20.71
N ASN A 91 -1.59 4.64 -21.11
CA ASN A 91 -1.43 5.82 -20.28
C ASN A 91 -2.54 5.92 -19.22
N LEU A 92 -2.21 6.59 -18.12
CA LEU A 92 -3.20 6.99 -17.13
C LEU A 92 -4.23 7.95 -17.78
N ARG A 93 -5.52 7.73 -17.50
CA ARG A 93 -6.59 8.61 -18.01
C ARG A 93 -6.38 10.04 -17.49
N GLN A 94 -6.56 11.05 -18.33
CA GLN A 94 -6.26 12.44 -18.02
C GLN A 94 -7.00 12.93 -16.77
N ASN A 95 -8.29 12.64 -16.65
CA ASN A 95 -9.10 13.01 -15.49
C ASN A 95 -8.62 12.42 -14.16
N LEU A 96 -7.94 11.27 -14.20
CA LEU A 96 -7.31 10.66 -13.01
C LEU A 96 -5.96 11.30 -12.73
N SER A 97 -5.15 11.52 -13.79
CA SER A 97 -3.84 12.15 -13.67
C SER A 97 -3.92 13.51 -12.94
N GLU A 98 -4.87 14.35 -13.31
CA GLU A 98 -5.10 15.67 -12.71
C GLU A 98 -5.53 15.58 -11.22
N ARG A 99 -6.24 14.53 -10.84
CA ARG A 99 -6.64 14.29 -9.43
C ARG A 99 -5.50 13.77 -8.55
N ILE A 100 -4.56 13.03 -9.13
CA ILE A 100 -3.41 12.45 -8.42
C ILE A 100 -2.36 13.51 -8.14
N SER A 101 -2.01 14.33 -9.14
CA SER A 101 -1.02 15.40 -9.05
C SER A 101 -1.22 16.44 -10.16
N THR A 102 -0.80 17.68 -9.92
CA THR A 102 -0.71 18.72 -10.96
C THR A 102 0.43 18.48 -11.95
N ASP A 103 1.38 17.62 -11.62
CA ASP A 103 2.46 17.14 -12.47
C ASP A 103 2.10 15.77 -13.04
N ILE A 104 1.89 15.70 -14.37
CA ILE A 104 1.51 14.47 -15.09
C ILE A 104 2.57 13.38 -14.94
N GLY A 105 3.86 13.73 -15.04
CA GLY A 105 4.96 12.77 -14.85
C GLY A 105 4.95 12.17 -13.44
N LYS A 106 4.64 12.98 -12.46
CA LYS A 106 4.48 12.52 -11.07
C LYS A 106 3.24 11.66 -10.89
N SER A 107 2.14 11.95 -11.56
CA SER A 107 0.92 11.12 -11.53
C SER A 107 1.20 9.72 -12.07
N ASN A 108 1.89 9.61 -13.20
CA ASN A 108 2.32 8.33 -13.75
C ASN A 108 3.24 7.59 -12.77
N SER A 109 4.19 8.29 -12.13
CA SER A 109 5.11 7.66 -11.16
C SER A 109 4.37 7.07 -9.95
N PHE A 110 3.30 7.71 -9.46
CA PHE A 110 2.44 7.13 -8.41
C PHE A 110 1.76 5.85 -8.89
N ALA A 111 1.20 5.84 -10.10
CA ALA A 111 0.56 4.68 -10.69
C ALA A 111 1.55 3.52 -10.89
N MET A 112 2.74 3.82 -11.42
CA MET A 112 3.82 2.85 -11.61
C MET A 112 4.28 2.24 -10.28
N ALA A 113 4.52 3.07 -9.25
CA ALA A 113 4.91 2.61 -7.93
C ALA A 113 3.86 1.66 -7.32
N ALA A 114 2.57 1.99 -7.43
CA ALA A 114 1.50 1.13 -6.92
C ALA A 114 1.51 -0.26 -7.58
N ILE A 115 1.74 -0.33 -8.90
CA ILE A 115 1.81 -1.60 -9.64
C ILE A 115 3.10 -2.36 -9.28
N ARG A 116 4.27 -1.70 -9.26
CA ARG A 116 5.54 -2.33 -8.91
C ARG A 116 5.52 -2.93 -7.52
N GLU A 117 5.13 -2.15 -6.53
CA GLU A 117 5.07 -2.61 -5.12
C GLU A 117 4.09 -3.77 -4.95
N THR A 118 2.94 -3.72 -5.66
CA THR A 118 1.99 -4.85 -5.66
C THR A 118 2.62 -6.10 -6.23
N PHE A 119 3.34 -5.99 -7.34
CA PHE A 119 4.05 -7.11 -7.95
C PHE A 119 5.14 -7.67 -7.03
N GLU A 120 5.94 -6.82 -6.41
CA GLU A 120 7.01 -7.20 -5.48
C GLU A 120 6.47 -7.93 -4.25
N GLU A 121 5.37 -7.45 -3.67
CA GLU A 121 4.82 -7.99 -2.43
C GLU A 121 3.92 -9.22 -2.63
N THR A 122 3.29 -9.37 -3.81
CA THR A 122 2.23 -10.38 -4.02
C THR A 122 2.41 -11.25 -5.27
N GLY A 123 3.30 -10.88 -6.19
CA GLY A 123 3.43 -11.50 -7.50
C GLY A 123 2.29 -11.15 -8.48
N LEU A 124 1.30 -10.35 -8.08
CA LEU A 124 0.22 -9.90 -8.96
C LEU A 124 0.65 -8.68 -9.76
N PHE A 125 0.49 -8.74 -11.07
CA PHE A 125 0.85 -7.67 -11.98
C PHE A 125 -0.35 -7.16 -12.77
N LEU A 126 -0.61 -5.86 -12.70
CA LEU A 126 -1.60 -5.17 -13.52
C LEU A 126 -0.94 -4.69 -14.81
N GLY A 127 -1.03 -5.47 -15.87
CA GLY A 127 -0.36 -5.15 -17.12
C GLY A 127 -1.04 -5.73 -18.34
N ALA A 128 -0.47 -5.39 -19.50
CA ALA A 128 -0.83 -5.88 -20.81
C ALA A 128 0.44 -6.19 -21.61
N PRO A 129 0.36 -6.92 -22.74
CA PRO A 129 1.50 -7.08 -23.63
C PRO A 129 2.10 -5.72 -24.02
N GLY A 130 3.42 -5.59 -23.90
CA GLY A 130 4.13 -4.34 -24.19
C GLY A 130 5.61 -4.40 -23.86
N ASP A 131 6.36 -3.40 -24.31
CA ASP A 131 7.77 -3.24 -24.00
C ASP A 131 7.95 -2.07 -23.02
N ILE A 132 8.33 -2.42 -21.80
CA ILE A 132 8.57 -1.44 -20.73
C ILE A 132 9.85 -0.61 -20.95
N GLY A 133 10.71 -1.00 -21.89
CA GLY A 133 11.99 -0.38 -22.13
C GLY A 133 13.12 -0.89 -21.23
N GLU A 134 14.30 -0.26 -21.33
CA GLU A 134 15.45 -0.61 -20.51
C GLU A 134 15.33 -0.06 -19.11
N THR A 135 15.70 -0.90 -18.12
CA THR A 135 15.64 -0.53 -16.70
C THR A 135 16.71 -1.26 -15.91
N HIS A 136 17.17 -0.66 -14.81
CA HIS A 136 18.07 -1.30 -13.84
C HIS A 136 17.35 -1.84 -12.61
N ASN A 137 16.02 -1.68 -12.54
CA ASN A 137 15.23 -2.22 -11.45
C ASN A 137 14.87 -3.69 -11.73
N GLU A 138 15.08 -4.56 -10.73
CA GLU A 138 14.91 -6.00 -10.89
C GLU A 138 13.45 -6.38 -11.20
N SER A 139 12.50 -5.79 -10.50
CA SER A 139 11.06 -6.08 -10.69
C SER A 139 10.60 -5.71 -12.09
N TRP A 140 11.03 -4.54 -12.58
CA TRP A 140 10.74 -4.13 -13.96
C TRP A 140 11.43 -5.01 -15.00
N ASN A 141 12.65 -5.52 -14.73
CA ASN A 141 13.31 -6.48 -15.61
C ASN A 141 12.57 -7.81 -15.67
N GLN A 142 12.01 -8.30 -14.55
CA GLN A 142 11.18 -9.49 -14.54
C GLN A 142 9.92 -9.31 -15.40
N VAL A 143 9.25 -8.17 -15.27
CA VAL A 143 8.06 -7.82 -16.08
C VAL A 143 8.41 -7.75 -17.56
N ARG A 144 9.54 -7.11 -17.91
CA ARG A 144 10.04 -7.02 -19.28
C ARG A 144 10.29 -8.40 -19.88
N ALA A 145 10.90 -9.32 -19.13
CA ALA A 145 11.17 -10.68 -19.58
C ALA A 145 9.90 -11.48 -19.91
N LEU A 146 8.75 -11.09 -19.31
CA LEU A 146 7.43 -11.64 -19.61
C LEU A 146 6.78 -10.98 -20.84
N GLY A 147 7.39 -9.97 -21.46
CA GLY A 147 6.80 -9.20 -22.56
C GLY A 147 5.59 -8.36 -22.13
N LEU A 148 5.57 -7.93 -20.88
CA LEU A 148 4.49 -7.16 -20.27
C LEU A 148 4.93 -5.73 -19.95
N ALA A 149 3.95 -4.82 -19.92
CA ALA A 149 4.10 -3.46 -19.43
C ALA A 149 2.87 -3.04 -18.60
N PRO A 150 3.00 -2.09 -17.65
CA PRO A 150 1.89 -1.66 -16.80
C PRO A 150 0.71 -1.10 -17.60
N ASP A 151 -0.51 -1.49 -17.26
CA ASP A 151 -1.74 -1.02 -17.89
C ASP A 151 -2.42 0.06 -17.01
N LEU A 152 -1.99 1.32 -17.16
CA LEU A 152 -2.43 2.41 -16.31
C LEU A 152 -3.88 2.84 -16.58
N ALA A 153 -4.43 2.54 -17.78
CA ALA A 153 -5.80 2.90 -18.12
C ALA A 153 -6.85 2.16 -17.26
N LYS A 154 -6.47 1.01 -16.68
CA LYS A 154 -7.35 0.22 -15.80
C LYS A 154 -7.40 0.69 -14.36
N LEU A 155 -6.56 1.64 -13.98
CA LEU A 155 -6.56 2.17 -12.63
C LEU A 155 -7.73 3.12 -12.38
N GLU A 156 -8.22 3.11 -11.15
CA GLU A 156 -9.10 4.12 -10.57
C GLU A 156 -8.41 4.84 -9.42
N TYR A 157 -8.68 6.13 -9.27
CA TYR A 157 -8.15 6.90 -8.14
C TYR A 157 -9.17 6.98 -7.02
N VAL A 158 -8.86 6.36 -5.90
CA VAL A 158 -9.75 6.29 -4.73
C VAL A 158 -9.55 7.47 -3.80
N GLY A 159 -8.29 7.85 -3.54
CA GLY A 159 -8.04 8.91 -2.59
C GLY A 159 -6.59 9.14 -2.22
N HIS A 160 -6.39 10.01 -1.25
CA HIS A 160 -5.12 10.50 -0.80
C HIS A 160 -5.12 10.65 0.73
N ALA A 161 -4.04 10.20 1.36
CA ALA A 161 -3.86 10.34 2.79
C ALA A 161 -2.43 10.81 3.11
N ILE A 162 -2.32 11.72 4.10
CA ILE A 162 -1.03 12.17 4.61
C ILE A 162 -0.93 11.79 6.08
N THR A 163 0.15 11.11 6.45
CA THR A 163 0.41 10.78 7.86
C THR A 163 0.50 12.07 8.70
N PRO A 164 -0.15 12.13 9.87
CA PRO A 164 -0.15 13.30 10.74
C PRO A 164 1.26 13.81 11.06
N ALA A 165 1.39 15.15 11.26
CA ALA A 165 2.66 15.81 11.51
C ALA A 165 3.35 15.37 12.81
N SER A 166 2.59 14.82 13.75
CA SER A 166 3.09 14.29 15.03
C SER A 166 3.89 12.98 14.92
N LYS A 167 3.92 12.34 13.74
CA LYS A 167 4.56 11.04 13.57
C LYS A 167 5.99 11.18 13.05
N ALA A 168 6.90 10.31 13.54
CA ALA A 168 8.31 10.28 13.13
C ALA A 168 8.49 9.78 11.68
N PHE A 169 7.61 8.90 11.20
CA PHE A 169 7.57 8.41 9.82
C PHE A 169 6.29 8.88 9.17
N ARG A 170 6.43 9.53 8.00
CA ARG A 170 5.27 10.12 7.31
C ARG A 170 5.27 9.75 5.83
N PHE A 171 4.08 9.47 5.35
CA PHE A 171 3.80 9.18 3.95
C PHE A 171 2.76 10.15 3.41
N ASN A 172 2.90 10.48 2.13
CA ASN A 172 1.94 11.19 1.31
C ASN A 172 1.43 10.17 0.28
N ALA A 173 0.44 9.38 0.70
CA ALA A 173 0.00 8.18 -0.02
C ALA A 173 -1.16 8.45 -0.98
N ARG A 174 -1.08 7.82 -2.16
CA ARG A 174 -2.16 7.73 -3.16
C ARG A 174 -2.71 6.31 -3.19
N PHE A 175 -4.05 6.20 -3.36
CA PHE A 175 -4.76 4.93 -3.44
C PHE A 175 -5.59 4.87 -4.71
#